data_295a8c75c549f84345970d80b74346b3
#
_entry.id   295a8c75c549f84345970d80b74346b3
#
_cell.length_a   1.000
_cell.length_b   1.000
_cell.length_c   1.000
_cell.angle_alpha   90.00
_cell.angle_beta   90.00
_cell.angle_gamma   90.00
#
_symmetry.space_group_name_H-M   'P 1'
#
loop_
_entity.id
_entity.type
_entity.pdbx_description
1 polymer ?
#
loop_
_entity_poly.entity_id
_entity_poly.type
_entity_poly.pdbx_seq_one_letter_code
_entity_poly.pdbx_strand_id
1 'polypeptide(L)'
;IAQMVNQRILPGTREELKSTKDSINAELFSRGFVAALANDTTIFTEHKAGEFKKEALAGAGEKYLAANAKKPGVKVLPSGLQYKVIKEGQGEIPQASDEVEVIYEGRLIDGTVFDATSKHGGAATDKFRAGSLIKGWTEALTMMPVGSKWQLYIPYELAYGERQAGQIPPYSTLVFDLELVSIVKPEVKPEADSEQKDDVAVGAEKKVAKTPAKTAGKKSASRKRK
;
A
#
# COMPACT_ATOMS: atom_id res chain seq x y z
N ILE A 1 43.74 -3.36 -12.31
CA ILE A 1 42.27 -3.32 -12.20
C ILE A 1 41.82 -1.95 -11.64
N ALA A 2 42.27 -1.50 -10.47
CA ALA A 2 41.88 -0.25 -9.86
C ALA A 2 42.11 0.97 -10.78
N GLN A 3 43.24 1.03 -11.52
CA GLN A 3 43.49 2.07 -12.51
C GLN A 3 42.50 2.02 -13.67
N MET A 4 42.14 0.84 -14.16
CA MET A 4 41.16 0.66 -15.24
C MET A 4 39.76 1.12 -14.80
N VAL A 5 39.36 0.81 -13.57
CA VAL A 5 38.09 1.25 -12.98
C VAL A 5 38.05 2.78 -12.91
N ASN A 6 39.09 3.40 -12.35
CA ASN A 6 39.14 4.85 -12.17
C ASN A 6 39.23 5.63 -13.49
N GLN A 7 39.92 5.09 -14.49
CA GLN A 7 40.17 5.80 -15.75
C GLN A 7 39.13 5.54 -16.84
N ARG A 8 38.50 4.37 -16.85
CA ARG A 8 37.59 3.97 -17.94
C ARG A 8 36.15 3.76 -17.51
N ILE A 9 35.92 3.16 -16.34
CA ILE A 9 34.54 2.81 -15.90
C ILE A 9 33.90 3.97 -15.15
N LEU A 10 34.58 4.50 -14.16
CA LEU A 10 34.06 5.56 -13.30
C LEU A 10 33.63 6.83 -14.03
N PRO A 11 34.35 7.34 -15.05
CA PRO A 11 33.91 8.52 -15.79
C PRO A 11 32.59 8.31 -16.53
N GLY A 12 32.40 7.14 -17.16
CA GLY A 12 31.13 6.80 -17.83
C GLY A 12 29.96 6.74 -16.87
N THR A 13 30.15 6.03 -15.76
CA THR A 13 29.11 5.89 -14.72
C THR A 13 28.79 7.25 -14.05
N ARG A 14 29.78 8.13 -13.85
CA ARG A 14 29.56 9.48 -13.35
C ARG A 14 28.74 10.33 -14.32
N GLU A 15 28.95 10.18 -15.64
CA GLU A 15 28.20 10.91 -16.65
C GLU A 15 26.75 10.47 -16.67
N GLU A 16 26.47 9.15 -16.59
CA GLU A 16 25.11 8.62 -16.49
C GLU A 16 24.39 9.09 -15.24
N LEU A 17 25.09 9.20 -14.10
CA LEU A 17 24.50 9.63 -12.82
C LEU A 17 24.37 11.16 -12.67
N LYS A 18 25.00 11.95 -13.50
CA LYS A 18 24.78 13.41 -13.52
C LYS A 18 23.31 13.77 -13.77
N SER A 19 22.61 12.96 -14.55
CA SER A 19 21.18 13.14 -14.83
C SER A 19 20.29 12.91 -13.61
N THR A 20 20.73 12.10 -12.63
CA THR A 20 19.99 11.75 -11.43
C THR A 20 20.35 12.59 -10.21
N LYS A 21 21.29 13.53 -10.34
CA LYS A 21 21.88 14.33 -9.23
C LYS A 21 22.58 13.51 -8.15
N ASP A 22 22.85 12.26 -8.42
CA ASP A 22 23.55 11.36 -7.51
C ASP A 22 25.07 11.51 -7.62
N SER A 23 25.80 11.29 -6.54
CA SER A 23 27.25 11.29 -6.51
C SER A 23 27.78 9.91 -6.15
N ILE A 24 28.76 9.42 -6.92
CA ILE A 24 29.45 8.18 -6.60
C ILE A 24 30.68 8.47 -5.75
N ASN A 25 30.79 7.79 -4.62
CA ASN A 25 32.08 7.69 -3.93
C ASN A 25 33.00 6.76 -4.75
N ALA A 26 34.00 7.36 -5.43
CA ALA A 26 34.90 6.65 -6.33
C ALA A 26 35.69 5.53 -5.64
N GLU A 27 36.07 5.72 -4.38
CA GLU A 27 36.82 4.72 -3.61
C GLU A 27 35.97 3.51 -3.27
N LEU A 28 34.75 3.75 -2.75
CA LEU A 28 33.80 2.67 -2.43
C LEU A 28 33.38 1.90 -3.69
N PHE A 29 33.15 2.60 -4.80
CA PHE A 29 32.83 1.96 -6.08
C PHE A 29 33.97 1.08 -6.56
N SER A 30 35.22 1.60 -6.54
CA SER A 30 36.39 0.85 -6.97
C SER A 30 36.63 -0.40 -6.10
N ARG A 31 36.47 -0.29 -4.79
CA ARG A 31 36.61 -1.41 -3.85
C ARG A 31 35.53 -2.47 -4.08
N GLY A 32 34.29 -2.06 -4.23
CA GLY A 32 33.17 -2.97 -4.51
C GLY A 32 33.32 -3.68 -5.85
N PHE A 33 33.77 -2.97 -6.89
CA PHE A 33 34.01 -3.54 -8.22
C PHE A 33 35.17 -4.57 -8.23
N VAL A 34 36.25 -4.26 -7.54
CA VAL A 34 37.40 -5.20 -7.41
C VAL A 34 36.96 -6.43 -6.60
N ALA A 35 36.23 -6.27 -5.53
CA ALA A 35 35.72 -7.38 -4.74
C ALA A 35 34.75 -8.27 -5.55
N ALA A 36 33.86 -7.68 -6.34
CA ALA A 36 32.95 -8.41 -7.21
C ALA A 36 33.67 -9.23 -8.26
N LEU A 37 34.75 -8.67 -8.89
CA LEU A 37 35.60 -9.40 -9.84
C LEU A 37 36.40 -10.53 -9.20
N ALA A 38 36.78 -10.38 -7.94
CA ALA A 38 37.49 -11.38 -7.17
C ALA A 38 36.58 -12.44 -6.54
N ASN A 39 35.25 -12.29 -6.69
CA ASN A 39 34.24 -13.07 -5.98
C ASN A 39 34.45 -13.04 -4.45
N ASP A 40 34.94 -11.90 -3.95
CA ASP A 40 35.22 -11.68 -2.54
C ASP A 40 33.96 -11.14 -1.83
N THR A 41 33.27 -12.02 -1.13
CA THR A 41 32.07 -11.71 -0.36
C THR A 41 32.34 -11.10 1.01
N THR A 42 33.62 -10.95 1.41
CA THR A 42 33.98 -10.41 2.74
C THR A 42 33.75 -8.91 2.84
N ILE A 43 33.83 -8.18 1.73
CA ILE A 43 33.61 -6.73 1.66
C ILE A 43 32.12 -6.41 1.46
N PHE A 44 31.43 -7.20 0.62
CA PHE A 44 30.01 -7.05 0.34
C PHE A 44 29.28 -8.39 0.47
N THR A 45 28.72 -8.66 1.64
CA THR A 45 27.67 -9.68 1.77
C THR A 45 26.37 -9.13 1.19
N GLU A 46 25.45 -9.98 0.73
CA GLU A 46 24.10 -9.55 0.29
C GLU A 46 23.42 -8.71 1.36
N HIS A 47 23.61 -9.04 2.63
CA HIS A 47 23.07 -8.29 3.76
C HIS A 47 23.63 -6.86 3.82
N LYS A 48 24.94 -6.67 3.73
CA LYS A 48 25.57 -5.34 3.72
C LYS A 48 25.21 -4.54 2.47
N ALA A 49 25.08 -5.19 1.32
CA ALA A 49 24.60 -4.54 0.10
C ALA A 49 23.16 -4.06 0.25
N GLY A 50 22.30 -4.84 0.92
CA GLY A 50 20.93 -4.47 1.27
C GLY A 50 20.87 -3.28 2.23
N GLU A 51 21.66 -3.30 3.30
CA GLU A 51 21.76 -2.19 4.26
C GLU A 51 22.24 -0.90 3.60
N PHE A 52 23.27 -1.00 2.76
CA PHE A 52 23.80 0.16 2.04
C PHE A 52 22.80 0.73 1.03
N LYS A 53 22.08 -0.14 0.33
CA LYS A 53 20.97 0.26 -0.56
C LYS A 53 19.86 0.95 0.22
N LYS A 54 19.47 0.40 1.36
CA LYS A 54 18.47 0.99 2.25
C LYS A 54 18.91 2.37 2.72
N GLU A 55 20.13 2.50 3.27
CA GLU A 55 20.67 3.77 3.76
C GLU A 55 20.75 4.83 2.65
N ALA A 56 21.20 4.44 1.46
CA ALA A 56 21.30 5.34 0.32
C ALA A 56 19.92 5.83 -0.18
N LEU A 57 18.92 4.95 -0.22
CA LEU A 57 17.60 5.25 -0.79
C LEU A 57 16.62 5.78 0.25
N ALA A 58 16.61 5.24 1.49
CA ALA A 58 15.70 5.68 2.55
C ALA A 58 16.20 6.94 3.28
N GLY A 59 17.52 7.18 3.31
CA GLY A 59 18.11 8.21 4.13
C GLY A 59 17.60 9.64 3.85
N ALA A 60 17.24 9.95 2.62
CA ALA A 60 16.64 11.24 2.28
C ALA A 60 15.23 11.37 2.87
N GLY A 61 14.42 10.30 2.81
CA GLY A 61 13.09 10.24 3.38
C GLY A 61 13.11 10.32 4.90
N GLU A 62 14.01 9.61 5.55
CA GLU A 62 14.18 9.64 7.01
C GLU A 62 14.58 11.04 7.52
N LYS A 63 15.53 11.69 6.85
CA LYS A 63 15.92 13.09 7.15
C LYS A 63 14.76 14.05 6.98
N TYR A 64 13.98 13.85 5.90
CA TYR A 64 12.78 14.66 5.64
C TYR A 64 11.76 14.50 6.78
N LEU A 65 11.45 13.28 7.19
CA LEU A 65 10.51 12.99 8.28
C LEU A 65 11.01 13.54 9.61
N ALA A 66 12.30 13.40 9.94
CA ALA A 66 12.90 13.93 11.15
C ALA A 66 12.82 15.47 11.22
N ALA A 67 13.00 16.16 10.10
CA ALA A 67 12.82 17.59 10.00
C ALA A 67 11.33 17.99 10.05
N ASN A 68 10.47 17.21 9.41
CA ASN A 68 9.04 17.48 9.35
C ASN A 68 8.35 17.34 10.71
N ALA A 69 8.75 16.37 11.53
CA ALA A 69 8.23 16.16 12.88
C ALA A 69 8.39 17.39 13.79
N LYS A 70 9.35 18.28 13.49
CA LYS A 70 9.62 19.51 14.25
C LYS A 70 8.76 20.70 13.78
N LYS A 71 8.01 20.55 12.68
CA LYS A 71 7.19 21.62 12.14
C LYS A 71 5.93 21.83 12.97
N PRO A 72 5.46 23.07 13.14
CA PRO A 72 4.26 23.35 13.90
C PRO A 72 3.03 22.70 13.27
N GLY A 73 2.21 22.07 14.11
CA GLY A 73 0.97 21.39 13.70
C GLY A 73 1.17 19.97 13.16
N VAL A 74 2.40 19.48 13.01
CA VAL A 74 2.66 18.08 12.66
C VAL A 74 2.56 17.20 13.89
N LYS A 75 1.79 16.13 13.79
CA LYS A 75 1.66 15.09 14.80
C LYS A 75 2.34 13.82 14.30
N VAL A 76 2.99 13.09 15.20
CA VAL A 76 3.69 11.84 14.91
C VAL A 76 3.03 10.71 15.67
N LEU A 77 2.66 9.64 14.97
CA LEU A 77 2.09 8.44 15.58
C LEU A 77 3.18 7.42 15.93
N PRO A 78 2.91 6.48 16.83
CA PRO A 78 3.86 5.42 17.21
C PRO A 78 4.30 4.55 16.03
N SER A 79 3.48 4.43 14.99
CA SER A 79 3.79 3.74 13.73
C SER A 79 4.86 4.44 12.89
N GLY A 80 5.16 5.71 13.18
CA GLY A 80 5.99 6.59 12.37
C GLY A 80 5.21 7.42 11.35
N LEU A 81 3.91 7.20 11.19
CA LEU A 81 3.06 8.06 10.37
C LEU A 81 3.05 9.47 10.98
N GLN A 82 3.25 10.47 10.11
CA GLN A 82 3.09 11.86 10.50
C GLN A 82 1.92 12.49 9.74
N TYR A 83 1.20 13.37 10.41
CA TYR A 83 0.10 14.07 9.77
C TYR A 83 -0.06 15.49 10.30
N LYS A 84 -0.63 16.33 9.45
CA LYS A 84 -1.03 17.69 9.80
C LYS A 84 -2.48 17.88 9.42
N VAL A 85 -3.30 18.29 10.37
CA VAL A 85 -4.70 18.66 10.13
C VAL A 85 -4.72 20.02 9.44
N ILE A 86 -5.26 20.07 8.23
CA ILE A 86 -5.46 21.30 7.46
C ILE A 86 -6.88 21.82 7.70
N LYS A 87 -7.85 20.91 7.71
CA LYS A 87 -9.25 21.16 8.03
C LYS A 87 -9.77 20.02 8.87
N GLU A 88 -10.43 20.31 9.96
CA GLU A 88 -11.06 19.31 10.82
C GLU A 88 -12.50 19.09 10.37
N GLY A 89 -12.85 17.84 10.13
CA GLY A 89 -14.22 17.41 9.86
C GLY A 89 -14.98 17.15 11.15
N GLN A 90 -16.29 17.01 11.05
CA GLN A 90 -17.18 16.73 12.18
C GLN A 90 -18.05 15.49 11.94
N GLY A 91 -17.82 14.77 10.82
CA GLY A 91 -18.58 13.59 10.48
C GLY A 91 -18.09 12.33 11.21
N GLU A 92 -18.65 11.20 10.82
CA GLU A 92 -18.26 9.88 11.35
C GLU A 92 -16.82 9.55 10.97
N ILE A 93 -16.14 8.72 11.79
CA ILE A 93 -14.82 8.19 11.49
C ILE A 93 -15.01 6.82 10.85
N PRO A 94 -14.43 6.56 9.66
CA PRO A 94 -14.56 5.28 8.97
C PRO A 94 -13.94 4.13 9.75
N GLN A 95 -14.52 2.95 9.57
CA GLN A 95 -13.88 1.69 9.95
C GLN A 95 -13.06 1.14 8.77
N ALA A 96 -12.14 0.22 9.04
CA ALA A 96 -11.33 -0.41 7.99
C ALA A 96 -12.17 -1.21 6.98
N SER A 97 -13.37 -1.65 7.36
CA SER A 97 -14.34 -2.33 6.49
C SER A 97 -15.05 -1.42 5.52
N ASP A 98 -15.10 -0.12 5.81
CA ASP A 98 -15.92 0.82 5.10
C ASP A 98 -15.32 1.21 3.76
N GLU A 99 -16.19 1.52 2.81
CA GLU A 99 -15.84 2.21 1.58
C GLU A 99 -15.93 3.71 1.78
N VAL A 100 -14.93 4.45 1.35
CA VAL A 100 -14.83 5.90 1.52
C VAL A 100 -14.63 6.59 0.20
N GLU A 101 -15.17 7.80 0.09
CA GLU A 101 -14.90 8.74 -1.00
C GLU A 101 -13.87 9.76 -0.54
N VAL A 102 -12.83 9.91 -1.33
CA VAL A 102 -11.72 10.81 -1.02
C VAL A 102 -11.33 11.67 -2.22
N ILE A 103 -10.71 12.79 -1.93
CA ILE A 103 -9.95 13.60 -2.90
C ILE A 103 -8.51 13.62 -2.42
N TYR A 104 -7.56 13.31 -3.29
CA TYR A 104 -6.17 13.28 -2.89
C TYR A 104 -5.21 13.72 -3.98
N GLU A 105 -4.01 14.10 -3.54
CA GLU A 105 -2.82 14.25 -4.36
C GLU A 105 -1.65 13.61 -3.63
N GLY A 106 -0.99 12.66 -4.29
CA GLY A 106 0.21 11.97 -3.81
C GLY A 106 1.46 12.43 -4.52
N ARG A 107 2.50 12.79 -3.74
CA ARG A 107 3.78 13.26 -4.25
C ARG A 107 4.96 12.67 -3.49
N LEU A 108 6.10 12.61 -4.14
CA LEU A 108 7.38 12.32 -3.52
C LEU A 108 7.86 13.54 -2.71
N ILE A 109 8.91 13.35 -1.91
CA ILE A 109 9.49 14.44 -1.08
C ILE A 109 10.13 15.55 -1.90
N ASP A 110 10.46 15.31 -3.18
CA ASP A 110 10.97 16.31 -4.14
C ASP A 110 9.85 17.11 -4.80
N GLY A 111 8.57 16.78 -4.51
CA GLY A 111 7.40 17.43 -5.08
C GLY A 111 6.85 16.76 -6.34
N THR A 112 7.47 15.70 -6.86
CA THR A 112 6.99 14.96 -8.03
C THR A 112 5.65 14.32 -7.73
N VAL A 113 4.58 14.73 -8.42
CA VAL A 113 3.22 14.19 -8.28
C VAL A 113 3.11 12.89 -9.07
N PHE A 114 2.99 11.78 -8.36
CA PHE A 114 2.84 10.45 -8.97
C PHE A 114 1.37 10.08 -9.22
N ASP A 115 0.45 10.54 -8.35
CA ASP A 115 -0.97 10.22 -8.46
C ASP A 115 -1.85 11.32 -7.87
N ALA A 116 -3.09 11.46 -8.38
CA ALA A 116 -4.07 12.40 -7.88
C ALA A 116 -5.47 12.05 -8.42
N THR A 117 -6.53 12.35 -7.66
CA THR A 117 -7.93 12.20 -8.09
C THR A 117 -8.19 12.93 -9.43
N SER A 118 -7.56 14.08 -9.65
CA SER A 118 -7.69 14.84 -10.90
C SER A 118 -7.17 14.12 -12.14
N LYS A 119 -6.35 13.07 -11.98
CA LYS A 119 -5.82 12.24 -13.07
C LYS A 119 -6.76 11.09 -13.46
N HIS A 120 -7.81 10.83 -12.68
CA HIS A 120 -8.71 9.69 -12.83
C HIS A 120 -9.99 10.03 -13.62
N GLY A 121 -9.84 10.52 -14.86
CA GLY A 121 -10.95 10.63 -15.80
C GLY A 121 -12.03 11.69 -15.46
N GLY A 122 -11.74 12.67 -14.58
CA GLY A 122 -12.65 13.77 -14.24
C GLY A 122 -13.69 13.42 -13.17
N ALA A 123 -13.53 12.30 -12.47
CA ALA A 123 -14.31 12.02 -11.28
C ALA A 123 -14.03 13.08 -10.20
N ALA A 124 -15.09 13.50 -9.47
CA ALA A 124 -14.93 14.46 -8.38
C ALA A 124 -14.23 13.84 -7.17
N THR A 125 -14.37 12.54 -6.98
CA THR A 125 -13.84 11.75 -5.86
C THR A 125 -13.43 10.37 -6.34
N ASP A 126 -12.53 9.73 -5.62
CA ASP A 126 -12.19 8.31 -5.77
C ASP A 126 -12.79 7.51 -4.63
N LYS A 127 -13.19 6.26 -4.93
CA LYS A 127 -13.76 5.33 -3.95
C LYS A 127 -12.77 4.24 -3.61
N PHE A 128 -12.54 4.06 -2.32
CA PHE A 128 -11.65 3.02 -1.81
C PHE A 128 -12.21 2.37 -0.56
N ARG A 129 -11.90 1.08 -0.39
CA ARG A 129 -12.09 0.42 0.90
C ARG A 129 -10.95 0.81 1.84
N ALA A 130 -11.26 1.41 2.97
CA ALA A 130 -10.29 2.02 3.88
C ALA A 130 -9.19 1.04 4.34
N GLY A 131 -9.52 -0.24 4.57
CA GLY A 131 -8.58 -1.27 5.00
C GLY A 131 -7.80 -1.96 3.88
N SER A 132 -8.03 -1.62 2.61
CA SER A 132 -7.36 -2.26 1.46
C SER A 132 -6.25 -1.41 0.85
N LEU A 133 -5.88 -0.32 1.50
CA LEU A 133 -4.89 0.65 1.05
C LEU A 133 -3.52 0.40 1.70
N ILE A 134 -2.55 1.25 1.39
CA ILE A 134 -1.27 1.26 2.11
C ILE A 134 -1.51 1.53 3.60
N LYS A 135 -0.68 0.95 4.46
CA LYS A 135 -0.87 0.99 5.93
C LYS A 135 -1.07 2.42 6.46
N GLY A 136 -0.28 3.38 5.96
CA GLY A 136 -0.38 4.77 6.37
C GLY A 136 -1.73 5.41 6.04
N TRP A 137 -2.35 5.04 4.92
CA TRP A 137 -3.70 5.51 4.59
C TRP A 137 -4.77 4.87 5.47
N THR A 138 -4.69 3.54 5.65
CA THR A 138 -5.63 2.82 6.54
C THR A 138 -5.60 3.41 7.94
N GLU A 139 -4.41 3.64 8.50
CA GLU A 139 -4.24 4.24 9.83
C GLU A 139 -4.81 5.66 9.88
N ALA A 140 -4.52 6.50 8.88
CA ALA A 140 -5.03 7.87 8.84
C ALA A 140 -6.56 7.90 8.71
N LEU A 141 -7.15 7.16 7.76
CA LEU A 141 -8.59 7.16 7.49
C LEU A 141 -9.40 6.68 8.71
N THR A 142 -8.89 5.70 9.46
CA THR A 142 -9.57 5.21 10.68
C THR A 142 -9.48 6.17 11.88
N MET A 143 -8.81 7.31 11.70
CA MET A 143 -8.72 8.40 12.70
C MET A 143 -9.34 9.71 12.20
N MET A 144 -9.64 9.79 10.90
CA MET A 144 -10.00 11.01 10.20
C MET A 144 -11.52 11.17 10.12
N PRO A 145 -12.14 12.18 10.78
CA PRO A 145 -13.57 12.42 10.63
C PRO A 145 -13.92 12.85 9.20
N VAL A 146 -15.07 12.43 8.70
CA VAL A 146 -15.61 12.88 7.41
C VAL A 146 -15.66 14.41 7.35
N GLY A 147 -15.28 14.98 6.22
CA GLY A 147 -15.14 16.42 5.99
C GLY A 147 -13.77 16.97 6.36
N SER A 148 -12.86 16.12 6.86
CA SER A 148 -11.47 16.52 7.16
C SER A 148 -10.61 16.59 5.91
N LYS A 149 -9.58 17.44 5.98
CA LYS A 149 -8.46 17.48 5.05
C LYS A 149 -7.15 17.42 5.83
N TRP A 150 -6.38 16.38 5.59
CA TRP A 150 -5.10 16.18 6.26
C TRP A 150 -3.97 16.11 5.24
N GLN A 151 -2.81 16.53 5.67
CA GLN A 151 -1.56 16.26 4.96
C GLN A 151 -0.85 15.13 5.69
N LEU A 152 -0.62 14.03 4.96
CA LEU A 152 0.04 12.83 5.49
C LEU A 152 1.47 12.78 5.00
N TYR A 153 2.37 12.31 5.86
CA TYR A 153 3.77 12.05 5.54
C TYR A 153 4.05 10.61 5.97
N ILE A 154 4.15 9.75 5.00
CA ILE A 154 4.12 8.30 5.17
C ILE A 154 5.52 7.74 4.97
N PRO A 155 6.16 7.18 6.01
CA PRO A 155 7.43 6.49 5.86
C PRO A 155 7.26 5.28 4.93
N TYR A 156 8.31 4.87 4.25
CA TYR A 156 8.26 3.81 3.24
C TYR A 156 7.72 2.47 3.79
N GLU A 157 7.93 2.16 5.07
CA GLU A 157 7.43 0.95 5.75
C GLU A 157 5.90 0.87 5.81
N LEU A 158 5.25 2.04 5.83
CA LEU A 158 3.79 2.17 5.83
C LEU A 158 3.23 2.43 4.42
N ALA A 159 4.10 2.47 3.40
CA ALA A 159 3.77 2.66 2.00
C ALA A 159 4.09 1.40 1.17
N TYR A 160 5.01 1.49 0.23
CA TYR A 160 5.36 0.40 -0.69
C TYR A 160 6.63 -0.36 -0.30
N GLY A 161 7.30 0.03 0.79
CA GLY A 161 8.48 -0.65 1.31
C GLY A 161 9.67 -0.59 0.36
N GLU A 162 10.31 -1.73 0.17
CA GLU A 162 11.49 -1.90 -0.67
C GLU A 162 11.17 -2.08 -2.17
N ARG A 163 9.88 -2.05 -2.52
CA ARG A 163 9.42 -2.32 -3.89
C ARG A 163 9.19 -1.02 -4.64
N GLN A 164 9.51 -1.05 -5.93
CA GLN A 164 9.07 -0.02 -6.84
C GLN A 164 7.56 -0.17 -7.12
N ALA A 165 6.82 0.92 -7.11
CA ALA A 165 5.40 0.96 -7.42
C ALA A 165 5.12 2.04 -8.48
N GLY A 166 5.05 1.63 -9.73
CA GLY A 166 4.91 2.55 -10.86
C GLY A 166 6.07 3.56 -10.90
N GLN A 167 5.75 4.83 -10.74
CA GLN A 167 6.73 5.94 -10.71
C GLN A 167 7.35 6.16 -9.32
N ILE A 168 6.94 5.40 -8.31
CA ILE A 168 7.44 5.53 -6.94
C ILE A 168 8.66 4.63 -6.77
N PRO A 169 9.87 5.19 -6.53
CA PRO A 169 11.07 4.40 -6.27
C PRO A 169 10.97 3.55 -4.99
N PRO A 170 11.80 2.52 -4.84
CA PRO A 170 11.93 1.79 -3.58
C PRO A 170 12.31 2.72 -2.41
N TYR A 171 11.87 2.39 -1.21
CA TYR A 171 12.15 3.14 0.04
C TYR A 171 11.68 4.60 0.05
N SER A 172 10.70 4.94 -0.78
CA SER A 172 10.20 6.31 -0.88
C SER A 172 9.29 6.69 0.28
N THR A 173 9.60 7.79 0.94
CA THR A 173 8.66 8.51 1.80
C THR A 173 7.66 9.25 0.92
N LEU A 174 6.38 9.13 1.23
CA LEU A 174 5.29 9.71 0.46
C LEU A 174 4.62 10.86 1.21
N VAL A 175 4.19 11.86 0.47
CA VAL A 175 3.41 12.99 0.98
C VAL A 175 2.06 12.98 0.27
N PHE A 176 0.97 13.01 1.04
CA PHE A 176 -0.37 13.10 0.50
C PHE A 176 -1.12 14.28 1.09
N ASP A 177 -1.79 15.02 0.24
CA ASP A 177 -2.90 15.85 0.64
C ASP A 177 -4.17 15.01 0.46
N LEU A 178 -4.87 14.70 1.55
CA LEU A 178 -6.00 13.78 1.59
C LEU A 178 -7.21 14.46 2.20
N GLU A 179 -8.33 14.47 1.47
CA GLU A 179 -9.62 14.94 1.95
C GLU A 179 -10.60 13.75 1.98
N LEU A 180 -11.17 13.48 3.14
CA LEU A 180 -12.21 12.48 3.33
C LEU A 180 -13.57 13.13 3.14
N VAL A 181 -14.22 12.79 2.03
CA VAL A 181 -15.48 13.42 1.62
C VAL A 181 -16.68 12.74 2.26
N SER A 182 -16.75 11.40 2.17
CA SER A 182 -17.88 10.64 2.69
C SER A 182 -17.51 9.19 3.00
N ILE A 183 -18.35 8.52 3.76
CA ILE A 183 -18.39 7.07 3.92
C ILE A 183 -19.54 6.58 3.03
N VAL A 184 -19.24 5.68 2.10
CA VAL A 184 -20.24 5.03 1.26
C VAL A 184 -20.92 3.96 2.09
N LYS A 185 -22.11 4.27 2.59
CA LYS A 185 -22.97 3.27 3.25
C LYS A 185 -23.59 2.39 2.15
N PRO A 186 -23.59 1.05 2.30
CA PRO A 186 -24.32 0.21 1.37
C PRO A 186 -25.78 0.67 1.36
N GLU A 187 -26.32 0.96 0.17
CA GLU A 187 -27.75 1.20 0.05
C GLU A 187 -28.48 -0.05 0.55
N VAL A 188 -29.09 0.05 1.71
CA VAL A 188 -30.07 -0.91 2.18
C VAL A 188 -31.24 -0.75 1.21
N LYS A 189 -31.32 -1.59 0.16
CA LYS A 189 -32.56 -1.72 -0.59
C LYS A 189 -33.63 -2.08 0.45
N PRO A 190 -34.71 -1.31 0.55
CA PRO A 190 -35.81 -1.71 1.41
C PRO A 190 -36.29 -3.08 0.90
N GLU A 191 -36.12 -4.10 1.72
CA GLU A 191 -36.80 -5.38 1.49
C GLU A 191 -38.29 -5.05 1.47
N ALA A 192 -38.88 -5.26 0.30
CA ALA A 192 -40.33 -5.13 0.15
C ALA A 192 -40.99 -6.05 1.14
N ASP A 193 -41.74 -5.45 2.03
CA ASP A 193 -42.62 -6.02 3.02
C ASP A 193 -43.49 -7.10 2.34
N SER A 194 -43.14 -8.38 2.53
CA SER A 194 -44.04 -9.47 2.18
C SER A 194 -45.02 -9.61 3.31
N GLU A 195 -46.12 -8.85 3.23
CA GLU A 195 -47.33 -9.09 4.00
C GLU A 195 -47.73 -10.56 3.91
N GLN A 196 -47.51 -11.26 4.99
CA GLN A 196 -48.03 -12.59 5.24
C GLN A 196 -49.48 -12.43 5.65
N LYS A 197 -50.38 -12.62 4.68
CA LYS A 197 -51.81 -12.79 4.99
C LYS A 197 -52.00 -14.19 5.56
N ASP A 198 -52.33 -14.21 6.85
CA ASP A 198 -52.94 -15.35 7.52
C ASP A 198 -54.30 -15.65 6.86
N ASP A 199 -54.44 -16.90 6.34
CA ASP A 199 -55.77 -17.49 6.12
C ASP A 199 -55.80 -18.87 6.79
N VAL A 200 -56.63 -18.89 7.83
CA VAL A 200 -56.98 -20.06 8.62
C VAL A 200 -58.03 -20.88 7.91
N ALA A 201 -57.82 -22.14 7.65
CA ALA A 201 -58.90 -23.16 7.53
C ALA A 201 -58.39 -24.57 7.74
N VAL A 202 -58.66 -25.06 8.88
CA VAL A 202 -59.23 -26.35 9.37
C VAL A 202 -59.39 -27.47 8.36
N GLY A 203 -58.90 -28.69 8.68
CA GLY A 203 -59.56 -29.93 8.27
C GLY A 203 -58.64 -31.15 8.02
N ALA A 204 -58.45 -31.91 9.06
CA ALA A 204 -58.60 -33.37 9.19
C ALA A 204 -57.84 -34.39 8.29
N GLU A 205 -57.11 -35.20 9.01
CA GLU A 205 -57.08 -36.68 9.02
C GLU A 205 -56.33 -37.51 7.97
N LYS A 206 -55.39 -38.23 8.52
CA LYS A 206 -55.11 -39.69 8.45
C LYS A 206 -54.37 -40.34 7.31
N LYS A 207 -53.39 -41.04 7.79
CA LYS A 207 -52.88 -42.44 7.57
C LYS A 207 -51.59 -42.60 6.76
N VAL A 208 -50.56 -42.91 7.47
CA VAL A 208 -49.92 -44.23 7.75
C VAL A 208 -49.22 -44.91 6.56
N ALA A 209 -47.98 -45.15 6.79
CA ALA A 209 -47.16 -46.33 6.51
C ALA A 209 -46.32 -46.42 5.26
N LYS A 210 -45.09 -46.65 5.54
CA LYS A 210 -44.14 -47.72 5.21
C LYS A 210 -43.03 -47.39 4.24
N THR A 211 -41.86 -47.37 4.88
CA THR A 211 -40.57 -47.84 4.35
C THR A 211 -40.70 -49.30 3.85
N PRO A 212 -39.87 -49.82 2.95
CA PRO A 212 -38.46 -50.02 3.21
C PRO A 212 -37.51 -50.05 1.96
N ALA A 213 -36.28 -49.67 2.25
CA ALA A 213 -35.00 -50.37 2.08
C ALA A 213 -34.60 -51.12 0.77
N LYS A 214 -33.27 -51.04 0.56
CA LYS A 214 -32.35 -51.96 -0.11
C LYS A 214 -32.08 -51.62 -1.60
N THR A 215 -30.90 -51.67 -2.13
CA THR A 215 -29.58 -52.23 -1.86
C THR A 215 -28.68 -51.87 -3.03
N ALA A 216 -27.46 -51.48 -2.75
CA ALA A 216 -26.23 -52.15 -3.11
C ALA A 216 -25.85 -52.39 -4.58
N GLY A 217 -24.63 -52.11 -4.87
CA GLY A 217 -23.81 -52.69 -5.89
C GLY A 217 -22.96 -51.69 -6.64
N LYS A 218 -21.76 -51.47 -6.32
CA LYS A 218 -20.51 -52.26 -6.34
C LYS A 218 -19.82 -52.27 -7.73
N LYS A 219 -18.53 -51.94 -7.68
CA LYS A 219 -17.41 -52.34 -8.56
C LYS A 219 -17.18 -51.42 -9.78
N SER A 220 -16.04 -50.93 -10.01
CA SER A 220 -14.64 -51.36 -9.91
C SER A 220 -13.92 -51.20 -11.24
N ALA A 221 -12.68 -50.87 -11.14
CA ALA A 221 -11.55 -51.15 -12.01
C ALA A 221 -11.16 -50.06 -13.04
N SER A 222 -10.06 -49.31 -12.82
CA SER A 222 -8.68 -49.73 -13.07
C SER A 222 -8.28 -49.87 -14.53
N ARG A 223 -7.35 -49.06 -14.95
CA ARG A 223 -6.14 -49.36 -15.75
C ARG A 223 -5.58 -48.06 -16.33
N LYS A 224 -4.43 -47.57 -15.92
CA LYS A 224 -3.03 -47.90 -16.24
C LYS A 224 -2.62 -47.72 -17.72
N ARG A 225 -1.55 -46.96 -17.88
CA ARG A 225 -0.53 -46.90 -18.96
C ARG A 225 -0.90 -46.01 -20.18
N LYS A 226 -0.03 -45.14 -20.59
CA LYS A 226 1.44 -45.14 -20.77
C LYS A 226 2.03 -43.78 -20.41
#